data_24439ec08b6563332e85018090bb2547
#
_entry.id   24439ec08b6563332e85018090bb2547
#
_cell.length_a   1.000
_cell.length_b   1.000
_cell.length_c   1.000
_cell.angle_alpha   90.00
_cell.angle_beta   90.00
_cell.angle_gamma   90.00
#
_symmetry.space_group_name_H-M   'P 1'
#
loop_
_entity.id
_entity.type
_entity.pdbx_description
1 polymer ?
#
loop_
_entity_poly.entity_id
_entity_poly.type
_entity_poly.pdbx_seq_one_letter_code
_entity_poly.pdbx_strand_id
1 'polypeptide(L)'
;MHLGELKAKPIEELIGIAEDMGIENIARSKKQDVIFNILKSHSKDGEDIEGEGVLEILNDGFGFLRSPTSSYLAGPDDIYVSPSQIRRFGLKTGDSISGKIRPPKDGERYFALLKIDEINFEGTDKTKSKLAFENLTPLFPEDRLVMESGNGTTAVSYTHLRAHETIN
;
A
#
# COMPACT_ATOMS: atom_id res chain seq x y z
N MET A 1 1.06 -12.46 11.74
CA MET A 1 1.45 -12.83 10.36
C MET A 1 1.32 -11.63 9.44
N HIS A 2 2.30 -11.38 8.54
CA HIS A 2 2.32 -10.19 7.70
C HIS A 2 1.92 -10.51 6.25
N LEU A 3 0.90 -9.82 5.72
CA LEU A 3 0.38 -10.05 4.36
C LEU A 3 1.46 -9.81 3.27
N GLY A 4 2.32 -8.79 3.47
CA GLY A 4 3.39 -8.47 2.53
C GLY A 4 4.42 -9.59 2.38
N GLU A 5 4.78 -10.26 3.46
CA GLU A 5 5.72 -11.41 3.44
C GLU A 5 5.14 -12.59 2.66
N LEU A 6 3.84 -12.88 2.83
CA LEU A 6 3.18 -13.94 2.06
C LEU A 6 3.16 -13.62 0.57
N LYS A 7 2.93 -12.36 0.20
CA LYS A 7 2.95 -11.93 -1.21
C LYS A 7 4.34 -12.07 -1.85
N ALA A 8 5.41 -11.89 -1.07
CA ALA A 8 6.79 -12.02 -1.55
C ALA A 8 7.21 -13.48 -1.80
N LYS A 9 6.58 -14.45 -1.11
CA LYS A 9 6.92 -15.87 -1.23
C LYS A 9 6.54 -16.48 -2.60
N PRO A 10 7.34 -17.43 -3.14
CA PRO A 10 6.95 -18.20 -4.31
C PRO A 10 5.73 -19.08 -4.02
N ILE A 11 5.02 -19.48 -5.09
CA ILE A 11 3.76 -20.22 -4.95
C ILE A 11 3.96 -21.61 -4.32
N GLU A 12 5.12 -22.24 -4.58
CA GLU A 12 5.47 -23.56 -4.05
C GLU A 12 5.57 -23.54 -2.51
N GLU A 13 6.19 -22.51 -1.95
CA GLU A 13 6.28 -22.33 -0.50
C GLU A 13 4.90 -22.05 0.13
N LEU A 14 4.07 -21.27 -0.56
CA LEU A 14 2.72 -20.97 -0.08
C LEU A 14 1.83 -22.22 -0.06
N ILE A 15 1.97 -23.09 -1.05
CA ILE A 15 1.26 -24.38 -1.09
C ILE A 15 1.71 -25.24 0.09
N GLY A 16 3.03 -25.34 0.36
CA GLY A 16 3.54 -26.07 1.51
C GLY A 16 2.99 -25.56 2.84
N ILE A 17 2.99 -24.25 3.07
CA ILE A 17 2.39 -23.63 4.26
C ILE A 17 0.90 -23.96 4.39
N ALA A 18 0.18 -23.93 3.28
CA ALA A 18 -1.25 -24.20 3.27
C ALA A 18 -1.57 -25.68 3.54
N GLU A 19 -0.75 -26.61 3.03
CA GLU A 19 -0.86 -28.04 3.32
C GLU A 19 -0.56 -28.34 4.79
N ASP A 20 0.47 -27.71 5.38
CA ASP A 20 0.78 -27.80 6.81
C ASP A 20 -0.36 -27.30 7.70
N MET A 21 -1.14 -26.32 7.22
CA MET A 21 -2.35 -25.83 7.88
C MET A 21 -3.60 -26.67 7.61
N GLY A 22 -3.48 -27.77 6.89
CA GLY A 22 -4.58 -28.70 6.58
C GLY A 22 -5.59 -28.16 5.56
N ILE A 23 -5.18 -27.23 4.68
CA ILE A 23 -6.06 -26.68 3.64
C ILE A 23 -5.95 -27.56 2.38
N GLU A 24 -7.03 -28.24 2.03
CA GLU A 24 -7.08 -29.15 0.87
C GLU A 24 -7.37 -28.41 -0.44
N ASN A 25 -7.02 -29.04 -1.57
CA ASN A 25 -7.34 -28.60 -2.95
C ASN A 25 -6.66 -27.29 -3.43
N ILE A 26 -5.51 -26.93 -2.88
CA ILE A 26 -4.83 -25.65 -3.18
C ILE A 26 -3.90 -25.74 -4.39
N ALA A 27 -3.40 -26.91 -4.74
CA ALA A 27 -2.37 -27.12 -5.78
C ALA A 27 -2.73 -26.53 -7.18
N ARG A 28 -4.01 -26.28 -7.46
CA ARG A 28 -4.51 -25.70 -8.72
C ARG A 28 -5.05 -24.27 -8.57
N SER A 29 -4.93 -23.70 -7.38
CA SER A 29 -5.46 -22.36 -7.09
C SER A 29 -4.47 -21.26 -7.52
N LYS A 30 -4.98 -20.08 -7.82
CA LYS A 30 -4.13 -18.92 -8.08
C LYS A 30 -3.40 -18.50 -6.79
N LYS A 31 -2.21 -17.93 -6.91
CA LYS A 31 -1.42 -17.45 -5.78
C LYS A 31 -2.24 -16.62 -4.78
N GLN A 32 -3.10 -15.74 -5.28
CA GLN A 32 -3.97 -14.87 -4.48
C GLN A 32 -4.99 -15.67 -3.66
N ASP A 33 -5.58 -16.72 -4.25
CA ASP A 33 -6.55 -17.58 -3.56
C ASP A 33 -5.86 -18.41 -2.46
N VAL A 34 -4.62 -18.85 -2.71
CA VAL A 34 -3.80 -19.55 -1.70
C VAL A 34 -3.53 -18.64 -0.51
N ILE A 35 -3.04 -17.41 -0.75
CA ILE A 35 -2.81 -16.41 0.30
C ILE A 35 -4.09 -16.13 1.07
N PHE A 36 -5.21 -15.96 0.38
CA PHE A 36 -6.51 -15.70 1.00
C PHE A 36 -6.91 -16.84 1.96
N ASN A 37 -6.76 -18.10 1.52
CA ASN A 37 -7.12 -19.27 2.33
C ASN A 37 -6.19 -19.43 3.55
N ILE A 38 -4.89 -19.18 3.40
CA ILE A 38 -3.92 -19.18 4.50
C ILE A 38 -4.33 -18.14 5.56
N LEU A 39 -4.58 -16.90 5.14
CA LEU A 39 -4.97 -15.82 6.05
C LEU A 39 -6.32 -16.08 6.72
N LYS A 40 -7.26 -16.67 6.00
CA LYS A 40 -8.58 -17.04 6.54
C LYS A 40 -8.46 -18.13 7.60
N SER A 41 -7.59 -19.11 7.41
CA SER A 41 -7.30 -20.16 8.40
C SER A 41 -6.63 -19.57 9.64
N HIS A 42 -5.57 -18.78 9.43
CA HIS A 42 -4.80 -18.13 10.50
C HIS A 42 -5.66 -17.21 11.39
N SER A 43 -6.61 -16.51 10.79
CA SER A 43 -7.55 -15.66 11.53
C SER A 43 -8.53 -16.45 12.38
N LYS A 44 -8.85 -17.70 12.02
CA LYS A 44 -9.71 -18.57 12.88
C LYS A 44 -9.01 -18.97 14.16
N ASP A 45 -7.68 -19.05 14.12
CA ASP A 45 -6.85 -19.39 15.30
C ASP A 45 -6.66 -18.19 16.24
N GLY A 46 -7.28 -17.02 15.92
CA GLY A 46 -7.31 -15.84 16.78
C GLY A 46 -6.04 -14.98 16.71
N GLU A 47 -5.16 -15.23 15.75
CA GLU A 47 -3.95 -14.45 15.57
C GLU A 47 -4.18 -13.19 14.74
N ASP A 48 -3.51 -12.10 15.14
CA ASP A 48 -3.56 -10.83 14.42
C ASP A 48 -2.87 -10.93 13.06
N ILE A 49 -3.52 -10.42 12.05
CA ILE A 49 -2.96 -10.28 10.70
C ILE A 49 -2.59 -8.82 10.50
N GLU A 50 -1.37 -8.58 10.04
CA GLU A 50 -0.88 -7.25 9.68
C GLU A 50 -0.89 -7.09 8.16
N GLY A 51 -1.30 -5.92 7.72
CA GLY A 51 -1.33 -5.55 6.31
C GLY A 51 -0.87 -4.12 6.11
N GLU A 52 -0.26 -3.89 4.95
CA GLU A 52 0.22 -2.58 4.54
C GLU A 52 -0.14 -2.31 3.08
N GLY A 53 -0.15 -1.04 2.71
CA GLY A 53 -0.38 -0.63 1.34
C GLY A 53 -0.51 0.87 1.20
N VAL A 54 -0.67 1.33 -0.04
CA VAL A 54 -0.89 2.73 -0.37
C VAL A 54 -2.39 2.96 -0.58
N LEU A 55 -2.93 3.96 0.11
CA LEU A 55 -4.35 4.26 0.07
C LEU A 55 -4.77 4.88 -1.26
N GLU A 56 -5.78 4.32 -1.87
CA GLU A 56 -6.56 4.94 -2.95
C GLU A 56 -7.99 5.16 -2.44
N ILE A 57 -8.43 6.42 -2.41
CA ILE A 57 -9.80 6.79 -2.02
C ILE A 57 -10.66 6.89 -3.27
N LEU A 58 -11.79 6.18 -3.27
CA LEU A 58 -12.76 6.21 -4.36
C LEU A 58 -13.80 7.33 -4.16
N ASN A 59 -14.52 7.66 -5.23
CA ASN A 59 -15.52 8.74 -5.24
C ASN A 59 -16.63 8.56 -4.18
N ASP A 60 -16.91 7.31 -3.80
CA ASP A 60 -17.91 6.97 -2.77
C ASP A 60 -17.41 7.22 -1.33
N GLY A 61 -16.15 7.68 -1.18
CA GLY A 61 -15.57 8.07 0.11
C GLY A 61 -14.98 6.93 0.94
N PHE A 62 -15.00 5.70 0.46
CA PHE A 62 -14.21 4.59 1.01
C PHE A 62 -12.92 4.41 0.21
N GLY A 63 -11.98 3.61 0.72
CA GLY A 63 -10.70 3.40 0.04
C GLY A 63 -10.24 1.96 0.07
N PHE A 64 -9.17 1.71 -0.69
CA PHE A 64 -8.44 0.46 -0.68
C PHE A 64 -6.95 0.70 -0.50
N LEU A 65 -6.29 -0.17 0.26
CA LEU A 65 -4.84 -0.21 0.29
C LEU A 65 -4.35 -1.07 -0.87
N ARG A 66 -3.64 -0.43 -1.79
CA ARG A 66 -3.05 -1.05 -2.98
C ARG A 66 -1.63 -1.51 -2.69
N SER A 67 -1.25 -2.62 -3.28
CA SER A 67 0.09 -3.18 -3.10
C SER A 67 1.06 -2.69 -4.18
N PRO A 68 2.28 -2.28 -3.81
CA PRO A 68 3.33 -1.96 -4.77
C PRO A 68 3.72 -3.18 -5.63
N THR A 69 3.60 -4.40 -5.10
CA THR A 69 3.91 -5.63 -5.83
C THR A 69 2.98 -5.88 -7.02
N SER A 70 1.77 -5.29 -6.99
CA SER A 70 0.78 -5.35 -8.09
C SER A 70 0.75 -4.05 -8.89
N SER A 71 1.81 -3.24 -8.86
CA SER A 71 1.87 -1.93 -9.53
C SER A 71 0.70 -1.02 -9.16
N TYR A 72 0.21 -1.13 -7.93
CA TYR A 72 -0.96 -0.40 -7.39
C TYR A 72 -2.28 -0.65 -8.15
N LEU A 73 -2.35 -1.68 -8.97
CA LEU A 73 -3.57 -2.07 -9.68
C LEU A 73 -4.56 -2.74 -8.73
N ALA A 74 -5.85 -2.57 -9.04
CA ALA A 74 -6.93 -3.19 -8.27
C ALA A 74 -6.82 -4.73 -8.29
N GLY A 75 -6.90 -5.35 -7.12
CA GLY A 75 -6.79 -6.80 -6.95
C GLY A 75 -7.75 -7.35 -5.89
N PRO A 76 -7.98 -8.66 -5.89
CA PRO A 76 -8.84 -9.31 -4.89
C PRO A 76 -8.23 -9.33 -3.49
N ASP A 77 -6.95 -9.05 -3.37
CA ASP A 77 -6.15 -9.00 -2.15
C ASP A 77 -5.99 -7.58 -1.59
N ASP A 78 -6.75 -6.62 -2.12
CA ASP A 78 -6.79 -5.26 -1.59
C ASP A 78 -7.48 -5.22 -0.22
N ILE A 79 -7.04 -4.27 0.61
CA ILE A 79 -7.57 -4.09 1.95
C ILE A 79 -8.53 -2.91 1.96
N TYR A 80 -9.77 -3.15 2.32
CA TYR A 80 -10.80 -2.13 2.43
C TYR A 80 -10.56 -1.20 3.61
N VAL A 81 -10.70 0.10 3.38
CA VAL A 81 -10.61 1.17 4.39
C VAL A 81 -11.93 1.90 4.46
N SER A 82 -12.52 1.97 5.64
CA SER A 82 -13.83 2.57 5.83
C SER A 82 -13.79 4.12 5.74
N PRO A 83 -14.90 4.77 5.30
CA PRO A 83 -15.00 6.23 5.28
C PRO A 83 -14.80 6.88 6.66
N SER A 84 -15.18 6.18 7.72
CA SER A 84 -15.00 6.65 9.11
C SER A 84 -13.53 6.73 9.49
N GLN A 85 -12.71 5.73 9.10
CA GLN A 85 -11.26 5.76 9.32
C GLN A 85 -10.58 6.86 8.51
N ILE A 86 -10.97 7.00 7.24
CA ILE A 86 -10.45 8.06 6.35
C ILE A 86 -10.69 9.44 6.98
N ARG A 87 -11.92 9.73 7.42
CA ARG A 87 -12.25 11.02 8.06
C ARG A 87 -11.58 11.20 9.42
N ARG A 88 -11.54 10.16 10.25
CA ARG A 88 -10.96 10.23 11.60
C ARG A 88 -9.47 10.60 11.59
N PHE A 89 -8.72 10.04 10.66
CA PHE A 89 -7.26 10.23 10.56
C PHE A 89 -6.87 11.24 9.47
N GLY A 90 -7.84 11.83 8.75
CA GLY A 90 -7.58 12.78 7.68
C GLY A 90 -6.74 12.19 6.55
N LEU A 91 -7.00 10.92 6.22
CA LEU A 91 -6.24 10.19 5.21
C LEU A 91 -6.49 10.73 3.81
N LYS A 92 -5.45 10.68 2.99
CA LYS A 92 -5.51 11.09 1.58
C LYS A 92 -5.03 9.96 0.67
N THR A 93 -5.46 10.00 -0.59
CA THR A 93 -4.91 9.12 -1.63
C THR A 93 -3.40 9.33 -1.73
N GLY A 94 -2.65 8.21 -1.72
CA GLY A 94 -1.19 8.21 -1.71
C GLY A 94 -0.57 8.01 -0.32
N ASP A 95 -1.34 8.07 0.77
CA ASP A 95 -0.82 7.75 2.10
C ASP A 95 -0.46 6.26 2.21
N SER A 96 0.75 5.97 2.70
CA SER A 96 1.15 4.62 3.08
C SER A 96 0.60 4.29 4.46
N ILE A 97 -0.13 3.20 4.57
CA ILE A 97 -0.80 2.79 5.81
C ILE A 97 -0.40 1.37 6.16
N SER A 98 -0.03 1.15 7.41
CA SER A 98 0.15 -0.16 8.00
C SER A 98 -0.75 -0.34 9.22
N GLY A 99 -1.19 -1.58 9.45
CA GLY A 99 -2.05 -1.88 10.59
C GLY A 99 -2.64 -3.27 10.58
N LYS A 100 -3.50 -3.51 11.55
CA LYS A 100 -4.18 -4.80 11.71
C LYS A 100 -5.37 -4.91 10.76
N ILE A 101 -5.47 -6.06 10.11
CA ILE A 101 -6.56 -6.38 9.18
C ILE A 101 -7.35 -7.58 9.68
N ARG A 102 -8.58 -7.71 9.19
CA ARG A 102 -9.42 -8.88 9.40
C ARG A 102 -9.81 -9.52 8.08
N PRO A 103 -10.05 -10.83 8.06
CA PRO A 103 -10.60 -11.49 6.88
C PRO A 103 -12.02 -10.98 6.58
N PRO A 104 -12.47 -11.17 5.33
CA PRO A 104 -13.84 -10.85 4.95
C PRO A 104 -14.83 -11.72 5.72
N LYS A 105 -15.93 -11.11 6.11
CA LYS A 105 -17.11 -11.79 6.66
C LYS A 105 -17.97 -12.37 5.53
N ASP A 106 -18.97 -13.15 5.89
CA ASP A 106 -19.92 -13.68 4.93
C ASP A 106 -20.58 -12.54 4.13
N GLY A 107 -20.40 -12.59 2.80
CA GLY A 107 -20.86 -11.55 1.89
C GLY A 107 -19.85 -10.43 1.57
N GLU A 108 -18.72 -10.35 2.28
CA GLU A 108 -17.62 -9.43 1.97
C GLU A 108 -16.61 -10.11 1.04
N ARG A 109 -15.98 -9.34 0.14
CA ARG A 109 -14.99 -9.85 -0.82
C ARG A 109 -13.55 -9.52 -0.42
N TYR A 110 -13.35 -8.47 0.37
CA TYR A 110 -12.03 -7.91 0.68
C TYR A 110 -11.69 -8.02 2.16
N PHE A 111 -10.40 -8.09 2.46
CA PHE A 111 -9.93 -7.86 3.82
C PHE A 111 -10.30 -6.44 4.26
N ALA A 112 -10.53 -6.24 5.54
CA ALA A 112 -10.86 -4.92 6.06
C ALA A 112 -9.86 -4.48 7.12
N LEU A 113 -9.44 -3.21 7.03
CA LEU A 113 -8.57 -2.59 8.02
C LEU A 113 -9.33 -2.40 9.33
N LEU A 114 -8.83 -3.02 10.41
CA LEU A 114 -9.39 -2.89 11.77
C LEU A 114 -8.80 -1.69 12.50
N LYS A 115 -7.48 -1.63 12.56
CA LYS A 115 -6.73 -0.63 13.31
C LYS A 115 -5.57 -0.15 12.49
N ILE A 116 -5.36 1.16 12.48
CA ILE A 116 -4.20 1.79 11.87
C ILE A 116 -3.13 1.92 12.95
N ASP A 117 -1.95 1.41 12.69
CA ASP A 117 -0.81 1.53 13.58
C ASP A 117 0.14 2.64 13.11
N GLU A 118 0.40 2.75 11.79
CA GLU A 118 1.24 3.79 11.22
C GLU A 118 0.63 4.40 9.95
N ILE A 119 0.93 5.67 9.74
CA ILE A 119 0.58 6.44 8.54
C ILE A 119 1.84 7.14 8.05
N ASN A 120 2.28 6.85 6.81
CA ASN A 120 3.51 7.37 6.22
C ASN A 120 4.74 7.14 7.12
N PHE A 121 4.84 5.94 7.70
CA PHE A 121 5.94 5.49 8.59
C PHE A 121 6.02 6.26 9.93
N GLU A 122 4.95 6.96 10.29
CA GLU A 122 4.81 7.65 11.57
C GLU A 122 3.60 7.12 12.34
N GLY A 123 3.73 7.07 13.67
CA GLY A 123 2.61 6.69 14.54
C GLY A 123 1.43 7.67 14.41
N THR A 124 0.23 7.16 14.60
CA THR A 124 -1.06 7.88 14.40
C THR A 124 -1.21 9.18 15.19
N ASP A 125 -0.46 9.37 16.28
CA ASP A 125 -0.54 10.58 17.11
C ASP A 125 0.08 11.81 16.46
N LYS A 126 1.09 11.63 15.61
CA LYS A 126 1.78 12.71 14.90
C LYS A 126 1.03 13.20 13.67
N THR A 127 0.08 12.43 13.18
CA THR A 127 -0.59 12.69 11.90
C THR A 127 -1.61 13.83 11.97
N LYS A 128 -1.99 14.27 13.17
CA LYS A 128 -3.05 15.28 13.39
C LYS A 128 -2.69 16.71 12.95
N SER A 129 -1.42 17.00 12.70
CA SER A 129 -0.93 18.35 12.36
C SER A 129 -0.41 18.50 10.93
N LYS A 130 -0.80 17.61 10.01
CA LYS A 130 -0.36 17.70 8.61
C LYS A 130 -0.95 18.92 7.91
N LEU A 131 -0.06 19.78 7.38
CA LEU A 131 -0.44 20.82 6.44
C LEU A 131 -0.84 20.17 5.11
N ALA A 132 -1.99 20.59 4.57
CA ALA A 132 -2.39 20.17 3.24
C ALA A 132 -1.43 20.77 2.20
N PHE A 133 -1.11 20.00 1.16
CA PHE A 133 -0.20 20.45 0.10
C PHE A 133 -0.65 21.77 -0.52
N GLU A 134 -1.95 21.95 -0.68
CA GLU A 134 -2.58 23.16 -1.24
C GLU A 134 -2.36 24.42 -0.37
N ASN A 135 -2.02 24.24 0.91
CA ASN A 135 -1.75 25.33 1.86
C ASN A 135 -0.24 25.66 1.96
N LEU A 136 0.62 24.95 1.23
CA LEU A 136 2.04 25.25 1.18
C LEU A 136 2.30 26.47 0.30
N THR A 137 3.18 27.35 0.78
CA THR A 137 3.64 28.49 -0.02
C THR A 137 4.66 27.98 -1.06
N PRO A 138 4.43 28.15 -2.36
CA PRO A 138 5.39 27.77 -3.38
C PRO A 138 6.65 28.65 -3.28
N LEU A 139 7.80 28.01 -3.30
CA LEU A 139 9.10 28.70 -3.35
C LEU A 139 9.67 28.55 -4.77
N PHE A 140 10.30 29.60 -5.25
CA PHE A 140 11.09 29.52 -6.47
C PHE A 140 12.34 28.66 -6.19
N PRO A 141 12.75 27.78 -7.13
CA PRO A 141 13.98 27.01 -6.99
C PRO A 141 15.18 27.97 -7.02
N GLU A 142 15.92 28.03 -5.92
CA GLU A 142 17.13 28.84 -5.80
C GLU A 142 18.39 28.06 -6.20
N ASP A 143 18.35 26.73 -6.01
CA ASP A 143 19.48 25.85 -6.31
C ASP A 143 19.27 25.07 -7.59
N ARG A 144 20.28 25.06 -8.45
CA ARG A 144 20.27 24.24 -9.68
C ARG A 144 20.45 22.75 -9.32
N LEU A 145 19.51 21.93 -9.76
CA LEU A 145 19.67 20.47 -9.70
C LEU A 145 20.72 20.02 -10.71
N VAL A 146 21.88 19.59 -10.22
CA VAL A 146 22.95 19.05 -11.07
C VAL A 146 22.66 17.58 -11.33
N MET A 147 22.17 17.28 -12.53
CA MET A 147 21.85 15.91 -12.96
C MET A 147 22.99 15.27 -13.78
N GLU A 148 24.14 15.90 -13.83
CA GLU A 148 25.30 15.40 -14.56
C GLU A 148 25.99 14.29 -13.76
N SER A 149 25.92 13.06 -14.29
CA SER A 149 26.61 11.89 -13.72
C SER A 149 27.97 11.61 -14.36
N GLY A 150 28.47 12.51 -15.22
CA GLY A 150 29.77 12.39 -15.89
C GLY A 150 29.83 11.44 -17.12
N ASN A 151 28.79 10.66 -17.36
CA ASN A 151 28.81 9.56 -18.34
C ASN A 151 27.64 9.55 -19.35
N GLY A 152 27.16 10.70 -19.87
CA GLY A 152 26.12 10.59 -20.87
C GLY A 152 25.54 11.89 -21.40
N THR A 153 25.24 11.90 -22.68
CA THR A 153 24.60 12.98 -23.44
C THR A 153 23.16 13.29 -22.98
N THR A 154 22.50 12.35 -22.34
CA THR A 154 21.10 12.50 -21.87
C THR A 154 21.00 13.48 -20.71
N ALA A 155 21.97 13.49 -19.79
CA ALA A 155 22.00 14.43 -18.67
C ALA A 155 22.19 15.88 -19.11
N VAL A 156 22.97 16.13 -20.17
CA VAL A 156 23.20 17.46 -20.75
C VAL A 156 21.90 18.09 -21.27
N SER A 157 21.02 17.30 -21.87
CA SER A 157 19.72 17.76 -22.37
C SER A 157 18.81 18.30 -21.25
N TYR A 158 18.79 17.64 -20.10
CA TYR A 158 17.98 18.07 -18.96
C TYR A 158 18.57 19.26 -18.20
N THR A 159 19.89 19.35 -18.08
CA THR A 159 20.55 20.44 -17.35
C THR A 159 20.68 21.72 -18.17
N HIS A 160 20.88 21.62 -19.47
CA HIS A 160 21.09 22.79 -20.33
C HIS A 160 19.83 23.27 -21.08
N LEU A 161 18.98 22.36 -21.55
CA LEU A 161 17.81 22.75 -22.34
C LEU A 161 16.58 23.06 -21.44
N ARG A 162 16.29 22.28 -20.41
CA ARG A 162 15.15 22.53 -19.53
C ARG A 162 15.38 23.57 -18.45
N ALA A 163 16.61 23.78 -18.01
CA ALA A 163 16.90 24.84 -17.04
C ALA A 163 16.68 26.24 -17.63
N HIS A 164 16.71 26.42 -18.94
CA HIS A 164 16.40 27.69 -19.60
C HIS A 164 14.91 27.98 -19.76
N GLU A 165 14.05 26.97 -19.75
CA GLU A 165 12.60 27.14 -19.87
C GLU A 165 11.92 27.55 -18.56
N THR A 166 12.59 27.41 -17.41
CA THR A 166 12.07 27.78 -16.09
C THR A 166 12.47 29.17 -15.61
N ILE A 167 13.19 29.95 -16.42
CA ILE A 167 13.70 31.30 -16.06
C ILE A 167 12.99 32.43 -16.85
N ASN A 168 11.80 32.17 -17.39
CA ASN A 168 10.96 33.24 -17.98
C ASN A 168 9.68 33.40 -17.19
#